data_18852d631fa9cebcec6fad43cc29b12a
#
_entry.id   18852d631fa9cebcec6fad43cc29b12a
#
_cell.length_a   1.000
_cell.length_b   1.000
_cell.length_c   1.000
_cell.angle_alpha   90.00
_cell.angle_beta   90.00
_cell.angle_gamma   90.00
#
_symmetry.space_group_name_H-M   'P 1'
#
loop_
_entity.id
_entity.type
_entity.pdbx_description
1 polymer ?
#
loop_
_entity_poly.entity_id
_entity_poly.type
_entity_poly.pdbx_seq_one_letter_code
_entity_poly.pdbx_strand_id
1 'polypeptide(L)'
;MEGAAWNTRAVRLTNDQCWGHLAAVDHGVLCTGGPRGAIDAVPVCFVVVGKVIASPIDTVKAKETTELGRLKNLEADATATLLCEQWVRFDWSRLWWVRAQLVRRSGHDLTVTLREECEDALRHKYFQYRGVEFADLLLFNVKSVTGWAESDDPDALRRAMSGEGAATRY
;
A
#
# COMPACT_ATOMS: atom_id res chain seq x y z
N MET A 1 -6.32 27.04 -30.11
CA MET A 1 -6.14 26.18 -28.91
C MET A 1 -5.08 25.15 -29.28
N GLU A 2 -3.83 25.47 -29.01
CA GLU A 2 -2.72 24.56 -29.23
C GLU A 2 -2.80 23.48 -28.13
N GLY A 3 -3.00 22.23 -28.56
CA GLY A 3 -2.94 21.08 -27.66
C GLY A 3 -1.53 20.97 -27.09
N ALA A 4 -1.40 21.11 -25.79
CA ALA A 4 -0.16 20.81 -25.10
C ALA A 4 0.25 19.38 -25.49
N ALA A 5 1.33 19.26 -26.24
CA ALA A 5 1.92 17.96 -26.54
C ALA A 5 2.34 17.33 -25.22
N TRP A 6 1.63 16.31 -24.80
CA TRP A 6 2.00 15.45 -23.68
C TRP A 6 3.25 14.66 -24.06
N ASN A 7 4.40 15.31 -23.95
CA ASN A 7 5.70 14.71 -24.26
C ASN A 7 6.44 14.37 -22.95
N THR A 8 5.71 13.82 -21.99
CA THR A 8 6.31 13.27 -20.78
C THR A 8 6.66 11.81 -21.06
N ARG A 9 7.93 11.51 -20.95
CA ARG A 9 8.46 10.16 -21.11
C ARG A 9 8.19 9.40 -19.82
N ALA A 10 7.15 8.58 -19.83
CA ALA A 10 6.86 7.64 -18.79
C ALA A 10 8.13 6.95 -18.25
N VAL A 11 8.38 7.05 -16.97
CA VAL A 11 9.61 6.57 -16.34
C VAL A 11 9.31 5.38 -15.45
N ARG A 12 10.06 4.31 -15.68
CA ARG A 12 10.06 3.18 -14.76
C ARG A 12 10.78 3.55 -13.47
N LEU A 13 10.12 3.41 -12.33
CA LEU A 13 10.70 3.66 -11.02
C LEU A 13 11.80 2.64 -10.68
N THR A 14 12.85 3.09 -10.05
CA THR A 14 13.85 2.22 -9.42
C THR A 14 13.25 1.51 -8.20
N ASN A 15 13.92 0.47 -7.72
CA ASN A 15 13.50 -0.21 -6.48
C ASN A 15 13.38 0.76 -5.31
N ASP A 16 14.37 1.63 -5.10
CA ASP A 16 14.38 2.57 -3.98
C ASP A 16 13.25 3.58 -4.07
N GLN A 17 12.94 4.07 -5.29
CA GLN A 17 11.79 4.93 -5.52
C GLN A 17 10.48 4.21 -5.21
N CYS A 18 10.33 2.95 -5.64
CA CYS A 18 9.15 2.15 -5.31
C CYS A 18 8.97 1.99 -3.79
N TRP A 19 10.04 1.69 -3.06
CA TRP A 19 9.99 1.59 -1.60
C TRP A 19 9.67 2.93 -0.93
N GLY A 20 10.22 4.04 -1.45
CA GLY A 20 9.90 5.38 -0.99
C GLY A 20 8.40 5.70 -1.11
N HIS A 21 7.79 5.38 -2.27
CA HIS A 21 6.34 5.55 -2.47
C HIS A 21 5.52 4.68 -1.52
N LEU A 22 5.87 3.39 -1.38
CA LEU A 22 5.16 2.49 -0.46
C LEU A 22 5.22 2.96 0.99
N ALA A 23 6.36 3.51 1.43
CA ALA A 23 6.51 4.00 2.80
C ALA A 23 5.69 5.28 3.06
N ALA A 24 5.53 6.13 2.03
CA ALA A 24 4.94 7.46 2.16
C ALA A 24 3.41 7.48 2.06
N VAL A 25 2.79 6.53 1.34
CA VAL A 25 1.33 6.53 1.14
C VAL A 25 0.58 5.97 2.33
N ASP A 26 -0.64 6.46 2.55
CA ASP A 26 -1.46 6.08 3.69
C ASP A 26 -2.27 4.80 3.47
N HIS A 27 -2.52 4.41 2.23
CA HIS A 27 -3.32 3.22 1.92
C HIS A 27 -2.93 2.65 0.55
N GLY A 28 -3.36 1.43 0.33
CA GLY A 28 -3.28 0.76 -0.96
C GLY A 28 -4.43 -0.22 -1.14
N VAL A 29 -4.50 -0.85 -2.29
CA VAL A 29 -5.46 -1.90 -2.59
C VAL A 29 -4.74 -3.25 -2.50
N LEU A 30 -5.16 -4.07 -1.54
CA LEU A 30 -4.68 -5.45 -1.40
C LEU A 30 -5.55 -6.36 -2.24
N CYS A 31 -4.92 -7.04 -3.20
CA CYS A 31 -5.55 -8.01 -4.08
C CYS A 31 -5.15 -9.42 -3.65
N THR A 32 -6.14 -10.31 -3.44
CA THR A 32 -5.95 -11.73 -3.11
C THR A 32 -6.73 -12.61 -4.07
N GLY A 33 -6.23 -13.82 -4.34
CA GLY A 33 -6.94 -14.79 -5.17
C GLY A 33 -8.12 -15.40 -4.46
N GLY A 34 -9.32 -15.17 -4.97
CA GLY A 34 -10.55 -15.76 -4.47
C GLY A 34 -10.93 -17.08 -5.15
N PRO A 35 -12.03 -17.72 -4.72
CA PRO A 35 -12.52 -18.96 -5.31
C PRO A 35 -12.77 -18.82 -6.82
N ARG A 36 -12.49 -19.90 -7.56
CA ARG A 36 -12.73 -19.99 -9.02
C ARG A 36 -12.03 -18.92 -9.86
N GLY A 37 -10.86 -18.44 -9.40
CA GLY A 37 -10.07 -17.45 -10.11
C GLY A 37 -10.59 -16.01 -10.00
N ALA A 38 -11.55 -15.75 -9.12
CA ALA A 38 -11.94 -14.39 -8.79
C ALA A 38 -10.79 -13.65 -8.10
N ILE A 39 -10.76 -12.32 -8.23
CA ILE A 39 -9.85 -11.46 -7.50
C ILE A 39 -10.68 -10.66 -6.50
N ASP A 40 -10.30 -10.77 -5.22
CA ASP A 40 -10.82 -9.93 -4.16
C ASP A 40 -9.86 -8.77 -3.93
N ALA A 41 -10.33 -7.53 -4.08
CA ALA A 41 -9.56 -6.31 -4.00
C ALA A 41 -10.17 -5.38 -2.96
N VAL A 42 -9.40 -5.07 -1.90
CA VAL A 42 -9.89 -4.25 -0.78
C VAL A 42 -8.89 -3.15 -0.42
N PRO A 43 -9.35 -1.93 -0.11
CA PRO A 43 -8.49 -0.91 0.46
C PRO A 43 -7.99 -1.33 1.84
N VAL A 44 -6.70 -1.12 2.09
CA VAL A 44 -6.05 -1.44 3.37
C VAL A 44 -5.13 -0.32 3.82
N CYS A 45 -5.10 -0.06 5.13
CA CYS A 45 -3.99 0.64 5.77
C CYS A 45 -2.81 -0.33 5.90
N PHE A 46 -1.60 0.18 5.81
CA PHE A 46 -0.40 -0.65 5.95
C PHE A 46 0.82 0.17 6.36
N VAL A 47 1.84 -0.54 6.83
CA VAL A 47 3.16 0.01 7.08
C VAL A 47 4.23 -0.83 6.40
N VAL A 48 5.37 -0.21 6.19
CA VAL A 48 6.61 -0.86 5.71
C VAL A 48 7.59 -0.87 6.86
N VAL A 49 8.05 -2.06 7.25
CA VAL A 49 9.09 -2.26 8.25
C VAL A 49 10.19 -3.12 7.62
N GLY A 50 11.32 -2.50 7.30
CA GLY A 50 12.36 -3.15 6.53
C GLY A 50 11.87 -3.60 5.15
N LYS A 51 11.81 -4.91 4.92
CA LYS A 51 11.29 -5.54 3.69
C LYS A 51 9.95 -6.25 3.90
N VAL A 52 9.27 -5.94 5.01
CA VAL A 52 7.96 -6.48 5.36
C VAL A 52 6.90 -5.41 5.22
N ILE A 53 5.76 -5.80 4.68
CA ILE A 53 4.53 -5.00 4.69
C ILE A 53 3.58 -5.61 5.71
N ALA A 54 3.07 -4.78 6.61
CA ALA A 54 2.10 -5.18 7.63
C ALA A 54 0.79 -4.41 7.44
N SER A 55 -0.33 -5.15 7.43
CA SER A 55 -1.69 -4.59 7.35
C SER A 55 -2.51 -5.11 8.52
N PRO A 56 -3.17 -4.23 9.31
CA PRO A 56 -3.92 -4.65 10.47
C PRO A 56 -5.27 -5.25 10.09
N ILE A 57 -5.73 -6.19 10.91
CA ILE A 57 -7.12 -6.56 11.03
C ILE A 57 -7.62 -5.90 12.30
N ASP A 58 -8.25 -4.76 12.13
CA ASP A 58 -8.72 -3.95 13.25
C ASP A 58 -10.19 -4.27 13.62
N THR A 59 -10.52 -3.90 14.86
CA THR A 59 -11.87 -3.97 15.41
C THR A 59 -12.57 -2.61 15.41
N VAL A 60 -11.95 -1.58 14.84
CA VAL A 60 -12.43 -0.18 14.87
C VAL A 60 -13.76 -0.03 14.13
N LYS A 61 -13.99 -0.84 13.11
CA LYS A 61 -15.28 -0.87 12.42
C LYS A 61 -16.07 -2.10 12.85
N ALA A 62 -17.30 -1.89 13.32
CA ALA A 62 -18.24 -2.99 13.51
C ALA A 62 -18.39 -3.75 12.19
N LYS A 63 -17.97 -5.01 12.17
CA LYS A 63 -18.09 -5.89 11.01
C LYS A 63 -19.20 -6.89 11.29
N GLU A 64 -20.09 -7.07 10.34
CA GLU A 64 -21.18 -8.05 10.45
C GLU A 64 -20.65 -9.49 10.54
N THR A 65 -19.43 -9.74 10.05
CA THR A 65 -18.77 -11.05 10.14
C THR A 65 -17.28 -10.88 10.50
N THR A 66 -16.78 -11.76 11.36
CA THR A 66 -15.35 -11.89 11.69
C THR A 66 -14.57 -12.61 10.60
N GLU A 67 -15.24 -13.29 9.67
CA GLU A 67 -14.63 -14.02 8.57
C GLU A 67 -14.39 -13.11 7.37
N LEU A 68 -13.19 -12.54 7.29
CA LEU A 68 -12.81 -11.71 6.15
C LEU A 68 -12.43 -12.60 4.96
N GLY A 69 -13.04 -12.33 3.80
CA GLY A 69 -12.76 -13.08 2.56
C GLY A 69 -11.27 -13.16 2.25
N ARG A 70 -10.53 -12.05 2.43
CA ARG A 70 -9.07 -12.02 2.22
C ARG A 70 -8.27 -12.98 3.11
N LEU A 71 -8.75 -13.29 4.33
CA LEU A 71 -8.10 -14.28 5.20
C LEU A 71 -8.23 -15.69 4.63
N LYS A 72 -9.45 -16.07 4.23
CA LYS A 72 -9.72 -17.36 3.58
C LYS A 72 -8.93 -17.49 2.27
N ASN A 73 -8.84 -16.42 1.49
CA ASN A 73 -8.06 -16.40 0.27
C ASN A 73 -6.57 -16.65 0.56
N LEU A 74 -6.02 -15.96 1.57
CA LEU A 74 -4.61 -16.08 1.97
C LEU A 74 -4.28 -17.40 2.70
N GLU A 75 -5.27 -18.11 3.22
CA GLU A 75 -5.12 -19.49 3.71
C GLU A 75 -5.00 -20.48 2.55
N ALA A 76 -5.77 -20.26 1.49
CA ALA A 76 -5.75 -21.10 0.30
C ALA A 76 -4.52 -20.82 -0.60
N ASP A 77 -4.15 -19.55 -0.76
CA ASP A 77 -2.97 -19.09 -1.51
C ASP A 77 -2.34 -17.91 -0.77
N ALA A 78 -1.14 -18.11 -0.24
CA ALA A 78 -0.43 -17.10 0.54
C ALA A 78 0.02 -15.87 -0.29
N THR A 79 -0.18 -15.89 -1.61
CA THR A 79 0.23 -14.78 -2.48
C THR A 79 -0.79 -13.64 -2.50
N ALA A 80 -0.28 -12.42 -2.60
CA ALA A 80 -1.09 -11.22 -2.75
C ALA A 80 -0.36 -10.16 -3.57
N THR A 81 -1.10 -9.17 -4.01
CA THR A 81 -0.55 -7.96 -4.63
C THR A 81 -1.06 -6.74 -3.88
N LEU A 82 -0.15 -5.85 -3.48
CA LEU A 82 -0.51 -4.51 -3.00
C LEU A 82 -0.27 -3.52 -4.13
N LEU A 83 -1.31 -2.78 -4.50
CA LEU A 83 -1.25 -1.69 -5.45
C LEU A 83 -1.43 -0.37 -4.70
N CYS A 84 -0.48 0.54 -4.87
CA CYS A 84 -0.57 1.92 -4.43
C CYS A 84 -0.46 2.83 -5.65
N GLU A 85 -1.23 3.90 -5.65
CA GLU A 85 -1.25 4.82 -6.78
C GLU A 85 -1.60 6.24 -6.32
N GLN A 86 -1.28 7.20 -7.14
CA GLN A 86 -1.75 8.56 -7.01
C GLN A 86 -2.25 9.05 -8.36
N TRP A 87 -3.45 9.62 -8.33
CA TRP A 87 -4.09 10.22 -9.47
C TRP A 87 -4.56 11.63 -9.13
N VAL A 88 -4.12 12.62 -9.91
CA VAL A 88 -4.60 13.98 -9.79
C VAL A 88 -5.33 14.35 -11.07
N ARG A 89 -6.64 14.56 -11.00
CA ARG A 89 -7.52 14.73 -12.16
C ARG A 89 -7.06 15.77 -13.18
N PHE A 90 -6.47 16.87 -12.71
CA PHE A 90 -6.06 17.99 -13.55
C PHE A 90 -4.54 18.16 -13.66
N ASP A 91 -3.77 17.23 -13.11
CA ASP A 91 -2.31 17.28 -13.12
C ASP A 91 -1.73 15.86 -13.21
N TRP A 92 -1.62 15.36 -14.40
CA TRP A 92 -1.10 14.01 -14.66
C TRP A 92 0.43 13.93 -14.49
N SER A 93 1.14 15.03 -14.42
CA SER A 93 2.57 15.01 -14.09
C SER A 93 2.86 14.39 -12.71
N ARG A 94 1.84 14.27 -11.87
CA ARG A 94 1.88 13.66 -10.54
C ARG A 94 1.37 12.22 -10.51
N LEU A 95 1.05 11.67 -11.67
CA LEU A 95 0.58 10.28 -11.77
C LEU A 95 1.73 9.31 -11.52
N TRP A 96 1.51 8.38 -10.61
CA TRP A 96 2.39 7.25 -10.40
C TRP A 96 1.60 6.07 -9.84
N TRP A 97 2.16 4.88 -10.00
CA TRP A 97 1.73 3.69 -9.29
C TRP A 97 2.91 2.81 -8.93
N VAL A 98 2.74 2.06 -7.83
CA VAL A 98 3.68 1.03 -7.37
C VAL A 98 2.88 -0.23 -7.04
N ARG A 99 3.40 -1.35 -7.48
CA ARG A 99 2.87 -2.67 -7.20
C ARG A 99 3.92 -3.51 -6.49
N ALA A 100 3.55 -4.07 -5.32
CA ALA A 100 4.35 -5.02 -4.57
C ALA A 100 3.75 -6.42 -4.69
N GLN A 101 4.57 -7.39 -5.11
CA GLN A 101 4.22 -8.81 -5.05
C GLN A 101 4.55 -9.35 -3.66
N LEU A 102 3.57 -9.94 -3.00
CA LEU A 102 3.59 -10.29 -1.60
C LEU A 102 3.42 -11.78 -1.39
N VAL A 103 4.03 -12.29 -0.32
CA VAL A 103 3.72 -13.63 0.21
C VAL A 103 3.49 -13.50 1.71
N ARG A 104 2.32 -13.95 2.18
CA ARG A 104 1.95 -13.95 3.60
C ARG A 104 2.97 -14.73 4.41
N ARG A 105 3.39 -14.16 5.51
CA ARG A 105 4.18 -14.86 6.53
C ARG A 105 3.23 -15.61 7.47
N SER A 106 3.62 -16.80 7.88
CA SER A 106 2.84 -17.63 8.79
C SER A 106 3.75 -18.41 9.72
N GLY A 107 3.24 -18.80 10.88
CA GLY A 107 3.94 -19.70 11.81
C GLY A 107 5.25 -19.14 12.35
N HIS A 108 6.32 -19.91 12.25
CA HIS A 108 7.64 -19.61 12.84
C HIS A 108 8.35 -18.37 12.26
N ASP A 109 7.88 -17.85 11.12
CA ASP A 109 8.41 -16.63 10.52
C ASP A 109 7.95 -15.35 11.25
N LEU A 110 7.03 -15.48 12.19
CA LEU A 110 6.48 -14.39 12.97
C LEU A 110 7.19 -14.31 14.33
N THR A 111 8.23 -13.49 14.42
CA THR A 111 8.82 -13.19 15.73
C THR A 111 7.96 -12.17 16.47
N VAL A 112 7.92 -12.27 17.81
CA VAL A 112 7.22 -11.32 18.68
C VAL A 112 7.72 -9.90 18.41
N THR A 113 9.03 -9.72 18.32
CA THR A 113 9.67 -8.42 18.05
C THR A 113 9.21 -7.79 16.76
N LEU A 114 9.16 -8.55 15.65
CA LEU A 114 8.70 -8.01 14.35
C LEU A 114 7.22 -7.59 14.42
N ARG A 115 6.39 -8.36 15.12
CA ARG A 115 4.99 -8.00 15.30
C ARG A 115 4.85 -6.70 16.06
N GLU A 116 5.57 -6.56 17.19
CA GLU A 116 5.57 -5.33 18.00
C GLU A 116 6.07 -4.12 17.20
N GLU A 117 7.17 -4.25 16.44
CA GLU A 117 7.67 -3.19 15.56
C GLU A 117 6.62 -2.74 14.51
N CYS A 118 5.90 -3.68 13.92
CA CYS A 118 4.85 -3.39 12.96
C CYS A 118 3.64 -2.71 13.61
N GLU A 119 3.23 -3.16 14.80
CA GLU A 119 2.13 -2.54 15.55
C GLU A 119 2.46 -1.10 15.97
N ASP A 120 3.69 -0.87 16.44
CA ASP A 120 4.15 0.46 16.82
C ASP A 120 4.24 1.38 15.59
N ALA A 121 4.73 0.89 14.47
CA ALA A 121 4.75 1.63 13.21
C ALA A 121 3.33 2.00 12.74
N LEU A 122 2.36 1.10 12.87
CA LEU A 122 0.94 1.37 12.56
C LEU A 122 0.36 2.46 13.48
N ARG A 123 0.61 2.39 14.79
CA ARG A 123 0.16 3.41 15.76
C ARG A 123 0.83 4.76 15.54
N HIS A 124 2.07 4.75 15.07
CA HIS A 124 2.78 5.99 14.72
C HIS A 124 2.20 6.63 13.45
N LYS A 125 1.98 5.84 12.41
CA LYS A 125 1.51 6.31 11.11
C LYS A 125 0.05 6.74 11.13
N TYR A 126 -0.82 6.00 11.84
CA TYR A 126 -2.26 6.25 11.84
C TYR A 126 -2.76 6.65 13.23
N PHE A 127 -3.21 7.88 13.36
CA PHE A 127 -3.74 8.41 14.62
C PHE A 127 -4.87 7.53 15.18
N GLN A 128 -5.72 7.00 14.30
CA GLN A 128 -6.88 6.17 14.67
C GLN A 128 -6.51 4.84 15.35
N TYR A 129 -5.26 4.41 15.19
CA TYR A 129 -4.76 3.16 15.82
C TYR A 129 -4.08 3.37 17.17
N ARG A 130 -4.00 4.61 17.65
CA ARG A 130 -3.47 4.89 18.99
C ARG A 130 -4.40 4.36 20.06
N GLY A 131 -3.88 3.45 20.91
CA GLY A 131 -4.65 2.81 21.97
C GLY A 131 -5.62 1.70 21.49
N VAL A 132 -5.56 1.31 20.23
CA VAL A 132 -6.35 0.19 19.68
C VAL A 132 -5.53 -1.10 19.74
N GLU A 133 -6.17 -2.19 20.19
CA GLU A 133 -5.64 -3.55 20.02
C GLU A 133 -6.01 -4.07 18.64
N PHE A 134 -5.04 -4.66 17.95
CA PHE A 134 -5.29 -5.32 16.68
C PHE A 134 -5.75 -6.77 16.92
N ALA A 135 -6.87 -7.15 16.31
CA ALA A 135 -7.36 -8.53 16.38
C ALA A 135 -6.36 -9.51 15.75
N ASP A 136 -5.74 -9.09 14.64
CA ASP A 136 -4.66 -9.80 13.97
C ASP A 136 -3.83 -8.84 13.11
N LEU A 137 -2.69 -9.31 12.63
CA LEU A 137 -1.79 -8.58 11.77
C LEU A 137 -1.38 -9.45 10.58
N LEU A 138 -1.73 -9.01 9.39
CA LEU A 138 -1.25 -9.61 8.16
C LEU A 138 0.15 -9.11 7.85
N LEU A 139 1.14 -9.99 7.94
CA LEU A 139 2.52 -9.69 7.59
C LEU A 139 2.90 -10.38 6.29
N PHE A 140 3.58 -9.63 5.42
CA PHE A 140 3.95 -10.08 4.10
C PHE A 140 5.44 -9.86 3.84
N ASN A 141 6.12 -10.88 3.33
CA ASN A 141 7.39 -10.71 2.65
C ASN A 141 7.15 -10.12 1.27
N VAL A 142 7.89 -9.07 0.93
CA VAL A 142 7.85 -8.50 -0.43
C VAL A 142 8.81 -9.28 -1.33
N LYS A 143 8.29 -9.87 -2.39
CA LYS A 143 9.06 -10.62 -3.38
C LYS A 143 9.66 -9.71 -4.45
N SER A 144 8.88 -8.75 -4.91
CA SER A 144 9.33 -7.75 -5.88
C SER A 144 8.47 -6.50 -5.79
N VAL A 145 9.04 -5.38 -6.19
CA VAL A 145 8.34 -4.12 -6.39
C VAL A 145 8.54 -3.65 -7.82
N THR A 146 7.50 -3.11 -8.42
CA THR A 146 7.56 -2.46 -9.74
C THR A 146 6.71 -1.21 -9.70
N GLY A 147 7.14 -0.17 -10.38
CA GLY A 147 6.40 1.07 -10.41
C GLY A 147 6.71 1.88 -11.65
N TRP A 148 5.88 2.86 -11.86
CA TRP A 148 5.94 3.80 -12.97
C TRP A 148 5.47 5.17 -12.50
N ALA A 149 6.05 6.22 -13.06
CA ALA A 149 5.63 7.59 -12.85
C ALA A 149 5.64 8.36 -14.17
N GLU A 150 4.80 9.36 -14.28
CA GLU A 150 4.75 10.23 -15.46
C GLU A 150 5.98 11.13 -15.55
N SER A 151 6.62 11.43 -14.42
CA SER A 151 7.82 12.27 -14.35
C SER A 151 8.87 11.63 -13.46
N ASP A 152 10.12 11.75 -13.86
CA ASP A 152 11.31 11.44 -13.05
C ASP A 152 11.83 12.65 -12.25
N ASP A 153 11.13 13.80 -12.33
CA ASP A 153 11.46 14.99 -11.55
C ASP A 153 11.42 14.67 -10.04
N PRO A 154 12.58 14.69 -9.33
CA PRO A 154 12.61 14.41 -7.89
C PRO A 154 11.75 15.37 -7.06
N ASP A 155 11.55 16.59 -7.55
CA ASP A 155 10.71 17.58 -6.87
C ASP A 155 9.24 17.33 -7.11
N ALA A 156 8.84 16.81 -8.28
CA ALA A 156 7.48 16.34 -8.52
C ALA A 156 7.15 15.14 -7.63
N LEU A 157 8.07 14.19 -7.50
CA LEU A 157 7.94 13.04 -6.60
C LEU A 157 7.87 13.48 -5.14
N ARG A 158 8.71 14.42 -4.71
CA ARG A 158 8.71 14.95 -3.33
C ARG A 158 7.43 15.70 -3.02
N ARG A 159 6.93 16.55 -3.94
CA ARG A 159 5.64 17.24 -3.80
C ARG A 159 4.46 16.27 -3.76
N ALA A 160 4.52 15.19 -4.55
CA ALA A 160 3.51 14.12 -4.50
C ALA A 160 3.46 13.45 -3.12
N MET A 161 4.62 13.24 -2.50
CA MET A 161 4.75 12.60 -1.19
C MET A 161 4.39 13.52 -0.01
N SER A 162 4.63 14.85 -0.12
CA SER A 162 4.36 15.81 0.96
C SER A 162 2.91 16.26 1.07
N GLY A 163 2.05 15.86 0.12
CA GLY A 163 0.65 16.33 0.09
C GLY A 163 0.50 17.83 -0.21
N GLU A 164 1.59 18.54 -0.45
CA GLU A 164 1.57 19.97 -0.79
C GLU A 164 0.98 20.17 -2.19
N GLY A 165 -0.23 20.66 -2.25
CA GLY A 165 -0.96 20.97 -3.49
C GLY A 165 -2.40 20.50 -3.55
N ALA A 166 -2.89 19.78 -2.55
CA ALA A 166 -4.31 19.40 -2.46
C ALA A 166 -5.20 20.52 -1.88
N ALA A 167 -4.60 21.58 -1.36
CA ALA A 167 -5.32 22.73 -0.85
C ALA A 167 -5.30 23.85 -1.88
N THR A 168 -6.17 23.82 -2.88
CA THR A 168 -6.77 25.09 -3.38
C THR A 168 -7.81 24.83 -4.46
N ARG A 169 -9.02 25.32 -4.14
CA ARG A 169 -10.16 25.73 -4.99
C ARG A 169 -11.21 24.67 -5.29
N TYR A 170 -12.20 24.71 -4.43
CA TYR A 170 -13.60 24.57 -4.82
C TYR A 170 -14.10 25.90 -5.37
#